data_6a157f0b922de49710d7a2d8e47f524b
#
_entry.id   6a157f0b922de49710d7a2d8e47f524b
#
_cell.length_a   1.000
_cell.length_b   1.000
_cell.length_c   1.000
_cell.angle_alpha   90.00
_cell.angle_beta   90.00
_cell.angle_gamma   90.00
#
_symmetry.space_group_name_H-M   'P 1'
#
loop_
_entity.id
_entity.type
_entity.pdbx_description
1 polymer ?
#
loop_
_entity_poly.entity_id
_entity_poly.type
_entity_poly.pdbx_seq_one_letter_code
_entity_poly.pdbx_strand_id
1 'polypeptide(L)'
;MAGITNKKALLALAIGGFGIGMTEFVIMGILPDVATALNITIPQAGHFISAYALGVVVGAPLLTSIGNKWAPHKMLLYLMVWFTVFNTLSAFADSYYLLLISRFLSGLPHGAFFGIGAVVAGKLAKEGKSAKAIATMFSGLTVANVIGVPLGTYVGHHFHWSISFMIVGVIGILTMLSIYFWMPEIEKTKTKGVKEEFKLFKNLDFLGLIVLTMVGTCLLYTSPSPRD
;
A
#
# COMPACT_ATOMS: atom_id res chain seq x y z
N MET A 1 27.55 -4.28 13.13
CA MET A 1 26.14 -4.71 13.35
C MET A 1 25.11 -3.82 12.63
N ALA A 2 25.29 -2.49 12.55
CA ALA A 2 24.33 -1.58 11.89
C ALA A 2 23.95 -1.95 10.44
N GLY A 3 24.87 -2.46 9.65
CA GLY A 3 24.61 -2.79 8.24
C GLY A 3 23.68 -3.98 7.99
N ILE A 4 23.60 -4.94 8.92
CA ILE A 4 22.70 -6.11 8.82
C ILE A 4 21.29 -5.70 9.26
N THR A 5 21.19 -4.91 10.31
CA THR A 5 19.91 -4.38 10.82
C THR A 5 19.20 -3.55 9.76
N ASN A 6 19.95 -2.69 9.05
CA ASN A 6 19.36 -1.86 7.98
C ASN A 6 18.82 -2.70 6.81
N LYS A 7 19.48 -3.80 6.42
CA LYS A 7 18.96 -4.68 5.37
C LYS A 7 17.67 -5.38 5.77
N LYS A 8 17.57 -5.86 7.02
CA LYS A 8 16.36 -6.49 7.55
C LYS A 8 15.19 -5.49 7.62
N ALA A 9 15.46 -4.25 8.04
CA ALA A 9 14.46 -3.20 8.09
C ALA A 9 13.94 -2.83 6.69
N LEU A 10 14.83 -2.75 5.68
CA LEU A 10 14.42 -2.55 4.29
C LEU A 10 13.59 -3.73 3.75
N LEU A 11 13.94 -4.96 4.13
CA LEU A 11 13.15 -6.13 3.78
C LEU A 11 11.76 -6.09 4.42
N ALA A 12 11.64 -5.65 5.67
CA ALA A 12 10.33 -5.45 6.32
C ALA A 12 9.45 -4.48 5.54
N LEU A 13 10.03 -3.37 5.06
CA LEU A 13 9.32 -2.42 4.21
C LEU A 13 8.91 -3.03 2.86
N ALA A 14 9.77 -3.86 2.26
CA ALA A 14 9.46 -4.56 1.01
C ALA A 14 8.33 -5.59 1.19
N ILE A 15 8.29 -6.33 2.33
CA ILE A 15 7.19 -7.25 2.65
C ILE A 15 5.87 -6.47 2.80
N GLY A 16 5.90 -5.29 3.43
CA GLY A 16 4.73 -4.41 3.51
C GLY A 16 4.30 -3.90 2.13
N GLY A 17 5.24 -3.48 1.30
CA GLY A 17 4.97 -3.10 -0.10
C GLY A 17 4.38 -4.25 -0.91
N PHE A 18 4.82 -5.49 -0.67
CA PHE A 18 4.25 -6.70 -1.28
C PHE A 18 2.79 -6.91 -0.86
N GLY A 19 2.47 -6.82 0.44
CA GLY A 19 1.10 -6.97 0.94
C GLY A 19 0.16 -5.90 0.38
N ILE A 20 0.62 -4.65 0.32
CA ILE A 20 -0.14 -3.53 -0.22
C ILE A 20 -0.38 -3.71 -1.73
N GLY A 21 0.65 -4.07 -2.49
CA GLY A 21 0.51 -4.35 -3.92
C GLY A 21 -0.44 -5.52 -4.20
N MET A 22 -0.35 -6.58 -3.41
CA MET A 22 -1.24 -7.72 -3.58
C MET A 22 -2.70 -7.34 -3.35
N THR A 23 -3.04 -6.62 -2.26
CA THR A 23 -4.44 -6.24 -1.99
C THR A 23 -5.00 -5.25 -3.02
N GLU A 24 -4.15 -4.39 -3.57
CA GLU A 24 -4.56 -3.40 -4.58
C GLU A 24 -5.03 -4.07 -5.86
N PHE A 25 -4.27 -5.04 -6.36
CA PHE A 25 -4.47 -5.59 -7.69
C PHE A 25 -5.18 -6.95 -7.72
N VAL A 26 -5.11 -7.76 -6.66
CA VAL A 26 -5.74 -9.09 -6.64
C VAL A 26 -7.25 -9.04 -6.87
N ILE A 27 -7.91 -7.99 -6.38
CA ILE A 27 -9.36 -7.81 -6.53
C ILE A 27 -9.78 -7.76 -8.00
N MET A 28 -8.93 -7.22 -8.89
CA MET A 28 -9.22 -7.16 -10.32
C MET A 28 -9.28 -8.56 -10.93
N GLY A 29 -8.38 -9.44 -10.48
CA GLY A 29 -8.33 -10.83 -10.95
C GLY A 29 -9.50 -11.70 -10.47
N ILE A 30 -10.02 -11.44 -9.27
CA ILE A 30 -11.13 -12.22 -8.66
C ILE A 30 -12.49 -11.50 -8.75
N LEU A 31 -12.57 -10.43 -9.55
CA LEU A 31 -13.78 -9.61 -9.62
C LEU A 31 -15.04 -10.39 -10.02
N PRO A 32 -15.00 -11.30 -11.01
CA PRO A 32 -16.16 -12.12 -11.37
C PRO A 32 -16.61 -13.04 -10.23
N ASP A 33 -15.68 -13.61 -9.46
CA ASP A 33 -15.99 -14.50 -8.33
C ASP A 33 -16.68 -13.74 -7.21
N VAL A 34 -16.18 -12.54 -6.89
CA VAL A 34 -16.81 -11.65 -5.90
C VAL A 34 -18.20 -11.22 -6.36
N ALA A 35 -18.36 -10.86 -7.64
CA ALA A 35 -19.65 -10.47 -8.18
C ALA A 35 -20.69 -11.60 -8.06
N THR A 36 -20.28 -12.82 -8.40
CA THR A 36 -21.13 -14.03 -8.31
C THR A 36 -21.47 -14.33 -6.84
N ALA A 37 -20.49 -14.32 -5.95
CA ALA A 37 -20.68 -14.65 -4.54
C ALA A 37 -21.60 -13.67 -3.81
N LEU A 38 -21.52 -12.38 -4.14
CA LEU A 38 -22.37 -11.35 -3.54
C LEU A 38 -23.66 -11.08 -4.32
N ASN A 39 -23.90 -11.84 -5.40
CA ASN A 39 -25.07 -11.68 -6.30
C ASN A 39 -25.24 -10.23 -6.78
N ILE A 40 -24.16 -9.65 -7.28
CA ILE A 40 -24.09 -8.29 -7.83
C ILE A 40 -23.53 -8.31 -9.27
N THR A 41 -23.70 -7.21 -9.98
CA THR A 41 -23.13 -7.07 -11.33
C THR A 41 -21.63 -6.78 -11.30
N ILE A 42 -20.90 -7.13 -12.37
CA ILE A 42 -19.45 -6.82 -12.47
C ILE A 42 -19.18 -5.31 -12.36
N PRO A 43 -19.97 -4.40 -12.98
CA PRO A 43 -19.81 -2.95 -12.72
C PRO A 43 -19.95 -2.55 -11.26
N GLN A 44 -20.88 -3.14 -10.51
CA GLN A 44 -21.01 -2.93 -9.08
C GLN A 44 -19.80 -3.43 -8.30
N ALA A 45 -19.26 -4.61 -8.68
CA ALA A 45 -18.02 -5.12 -8.09
C ALA A 45 -16.82 -4.18 -8.35
N GLY A 46 -16.79 -3.49 -9.49
CA GLY A 46 -15.80 -2.45 -9.80
C GLY A 46 -15.75 -1.30 -8.77
N HIS A 47 -16.86 -1.06 -8.03
CA HIS A 47 -16.87 -0.06 -6.96
C HIS A 47 -15.90 -0.40 -5.82
N PHE A 48 -15.57 -1.68 -5.61
CA PHE A 48 -14.61 -2.08 -4.58
C PHE A 48 -13.18 -1.63 -4.92
N ILE A 49 -12.84 -1.55 -6.20
CA ILE A 49 -11.57 -1.00 -6.68
C ILE A 49 -11.55 0.51 -6.44
N SER A 50 -12.63 1.19 -6.85
CA SER A 50 -12.77 2.64 -6.68
C SER A 50 -12.79 3.04 -5.21
N ALA A 51 -13.45 2.27 -4.34
CA ALA A 51 -13.47 2.52 -2.90
C ALA A 51 -12.09 2.44 -2.29
N TYR A 52 -11.30 1.42 -2.66
CA TYR A 52 -9.90 1.31 -2.23
C TYR A 52 -9.07 2.51 -2.70
N ALA A 53 -9.14 2.85 -3.98
CA ALA A 53 -8.43 3.99 -4.55
C ALA A 53 -8.81 5.31 -3.86
N LEU A 54 -10.10 5.52 -3.56
CA LEU A 54 -10.57 6.67 -2.79
C LEU A 54 -9.97 6.67 -1.36
N GLY A 55 -9.90 5.50 -0.72
CA GLY A 55 -9.21 5.32 0.55
C GLY A 55 -7.76 5.77 0.49
N VAL A 56 -7.03 5.39 -0.57
CA VAL A 56 -5.63 5.82 -0.78
C VAL A 56 -5.52 7.32 -0.91
N VAL A 57 -6.38 7.95 -1.72
CA VAL A 57 -6.38 9.40 -1.94
C VAL A 57 -6.65 10.18 -0.66
N VAL A 58 -7.63 9.76 0.13
CA VAL A 58 -7.98 10.40 1.41
C VAL A 58 -6.96 10.08 2.49
N GLY A 59 -6.52 8.83 2.56
CA GLY A 59 -5.65 8.33 3.62
C GLY A 59 -4.22 8.88 3.55
N ALA A 60 -3.67 9.06 2.36
CA ALA A 60 -2.30 9.51 2.18
C ALA A 60 -2.03 10.85 2.90
N PRO A 61 -2.72 11.94 2.62
CA PRO A 61 -2.49 13.21 3.30
C PRO A 61 -2.91 13.18 4.77
N LEU A 62 -4.04 12.53 5.09
CA LEU A 62 -4.57 12.48 6.43
C LEU A 62 -3.64 11.73 7.40
N LEU A 63 -3.27 10.50 7.05
CA LEU A 63 -2.47 9.65 7.93
C LEU A 63 -0.99 10.07 7.96
N THR A 64 -0.47 10.66 6.89
CA THR A 64 0.87 11.25 6.90
C THR A 64 0.92 12.45 7.84
N SER A 65 -0.07 13.33 7.78
CA SER A 65 -0.15 14.50 8.67
C SER A 65 -0.30 14.12 10.13
N ILE A 66 -1.15 13.13 10.44
CA ILE A 66 -1.32 12.60 11.80
C ILE A 66 -0.02 11.89 12.24
N GLY A 67 0.59 11.14 11.34
CA GLY A 67 1.80 10.35 11.56
C GLY A 67 3.01 11.18 12.00
N ASN A 68 3.06 12.45 11.61
CA ASN A 68 4.10 13.39 12.02
C ASN A 68 4.21 13.58 13.55
N LYS A 69 3.17 13.23 14.29
CA LYS A 69 3.17 13.28 15.76
C LYS A 69 3.90 12.10 16.41
N TRP A 70 4.14 11.02 15.68
CA TRP A 70 4.70 9.79 16.22
C TRP A 70 6.05 9.45 15.58
N ALA A 71 6.82 8.56 16.24
CA ALA A 71 8.05 8.07 15.66
C ALA A 71 7.74 7.24 14.40
N PRO A 72 8.49 7.40 13.29
CA PRO A 72 8.17 6.79 12.00
C PRO A 72 7.99 5.26 12.07
N HIS A 73 8.82 4.55 12.84
CA HIS A 73 8.72 3.10 13.02
C HIS A 73 7.41 2.67 13.70
N LYS A 74 6.93 3.44 14.70
CA LYS A 74 5.64 3.19 15.35
C LYS A 74 4.48 3.48 14.42
N MET A 75 4.57 4.55 13.64
CA MET A 75 3.54 4.88 12.66
C MET A 75 3.40 3.79 11.60
N LEU A 76 4.51 3.29 11.04
CA LEU A 76 4.49 2.17 10.10
C LEU A 76 3.81 0.92 10.70
N LEU A 77 4.08 0.62 11.97
CA LEU A 77 3.43 -0.48 12.67
C LEU A 77 1.91 -0.27 12.78
N TYR A 78 1.46 0.92 13.19
CA TYR A 78 0.02 1.23 13.29
C TYR A 78 -0.68 1.17 11.93
N LEU A 79 -0.03 1.66 10.87
CA LEU A 79 -0.55 1.56 9.51
C LEU A 79 -0.74 0.11 9.08
N MET A 80 0.20 -0.78 9.46
CA MET A 80 0.10 -2.21 9.14
C MET A 80 -0.90 -2.95 10.02
N VAL A 81 -1.10 -2.55 11.27
CA VAL A 81 -2.22 -3.05 12.10
C VAL A 81 -3.55 -2.72 11.43
N TRP A 82 -3.75 -1.47 11.06
CA TRP A 82 -4.94 -1.01 10.34
C TRP A 82 -5.16 -1.78 9.04
N PHE A 83 -4.11 -1.87 8.22
CA PHE A 83 -4.11 -2.62 6.96
C PHE A 83 -4.55 -4.08 7.17
N THR A 84 -3.96 -4.75 8.14
CA THR A 84 -4.23 -6.16 8.44
C THR A 84 -5.68 -6.37 8.88
N VAL A 85 -6.18 -5.55 9.79
CA VAL A 85 -7.55 -5.64 10.29
C VAL A 85 -8.57 -5.49 9.16
N PHE A 86 -8.46 -4.47 8.32
CA PHE A 86 -9.46 -4.21 7.28
C PHE A 86 -9.33 -5.13 6.07
N ASN A 87 -8.14 -5.63 5.74
CA ASN A 87 -8.02 -6.69 4.73
C ASN A 87 -8.57 -8.04 5.23
N THR A 88 -8.32 -8.38 6.49
CA THR A 88 -8.94 -9.57 7.09
C THR A 88 -10.45 -9.41 7.17
N LEU A 89 -10.96 -8.23 7.52
CA LEU A 89 -12.40 -7.96 7.52
C LEU A 89 -12.99 -8.11 6.10
N SER A 90 -12.27 -7.71 5.07
CA SER A 90 -12.69 -7.92 3.66
C SER A 90 -12.88 -9.39 3.32
N ALA A 91 -12.09 -10.30 3.93
CA ALA A 91 -12.22 -11.73 3.72
C ALA A 91 -13.52 -12.32 4.32
N PHE A 92 -14.10 -11.68 5.32
CA PHE A 92 -15.33 -12.08 5.99
C PHE A 92 -16.55 -11.26 5.54
N ALA A 93 -16.41 -10.44 4.49
CA ALA A 93 -17.50 -9.63 4.01
C ALA A 93 -18.53 -10.49 3.25
N ASP A 94 -19.74 -10.57 3.78
CA ASP A 94 -20.89 -11.30 3.23
C ASP A 94 -21.89 -10.40 2.49
N SER A 95 -21.61 -9.11 2.43
CA SER A 95 -22.47 -8.11 1.80
C SER A 95 -21.68 -7.06 1.02
N TYR A 96 -22.34 -6.50 0.00
CA TYR A 96 -21.78 -5.43 -0.83
C TYR A 96 -21.26 -4.26 0.02
N TYR A 97 -22.07 -3.76 0.97
CA TYR A 97 -21.69 -2.58 1.75
C TYR A 97 -20.54 -2.86 2.72
N LEU A 98 -20.52 -4.05 3.33
CA LEU A 98 -19.42 -4.43 4.22
C LEU A 98 -18.10 -4.52 3.46
N LEU A 99 -18.10 -5.16 2.28
CA LEU A 99 -16.90 -5.21 1.44
C LEU A 99 -16.50 -3.81 0.95
N LEU A 100 -17.46 -2.97 0.53
CA LEU A 100 -17.17 -1.61 0.07
C LEU A 100 -16.47 -0.77 1.15
N ILE A 101 -17.02 -0.78 2.37
CA ILE A 101 -16.46 -0.02 3.50
C ILE A 101 -15.10 -0.59 3.91
N SER A 102 -14.96 -1.91 3.98
CA SER A 102 -13.69 -2.53 4.34
C SER A 102 -12.60 -2.25 3.31
N ARG A 103 -12.95 -2.21 2.02
CA ARG A 103 -12.03 -1.82 0.93
C ARG A 103 -11.59 -0.36 1.05
N PHE A 104 -12.52 0.55 1.29
CA PHE A 104 -12.19 1.96 1.54
C PHE A 104 -11.22 2.11 2.72
N LEU A 105 -11.54 1.47 3.85
CA LEU A 105 -10.73 1.55 5.06
C LEU A 105 -9.37 0.86 4.90
N SER A 106 -9.28 -0.25 4.15
CA SER A 106 -8.01 -0.92 3.88
C SER A 106 -7.09 -0.11 2.95
N GLY A 107 -7.65 0.79 2.13
CA GLY A 107 -6.89 1.71 1.27
C GLY A 107 -6.23 2.87 2.03
N LEU A 108 -6.80 3.31 3.16
CA LEU A 108 -6.30 4.48 3.90
C LEU A 108 -4.80 4.43 4.23
N PRO A 109 -4.21 3.33 4.74
CA PRO A 109 -2.80 3.28 5.13
C PRO A 109 -1.83 3.24 3.94
N HIS A 110 -2.28 2.89 2.73
CA HIS A 110 -1.43 2.63 1.56
C HIS A 110 -0.44 3.77 1.28
N GLY A 111 -0.95 4.96 0.96
CA GLY A 111 -0.10 6.10 0.57
C GLY A 111 0.79 6.58 1.71
N ALA A 112 0.28 6.59 2.95
CA ALA A 112 1.05 6.95 4.13
C ALA A 112 2.18 5.94 4.41
N PHE A 113 1.94 4.63 4.20
CA PHE A 113 2.97 3.61 4.35
C PHE A 113 4.13 3.83 3.39
N PHE A 114 3.86 4.06 2.11
CA PHE A 114 4.91 4.32 1.12
C PHE A 114 5.61 5.66 1.37
N GLY A 115 4.89 6.70 1.73
CA GLY A 115 5.47 8.01 2.03
C GLY A 115 6.41 7.98 3.24
N ILE A 116 5.94 7.48 4.38
CA ILE A 116 6.74 7.35 5.61
C ILE A 116 7.84 6.31 5.42
N GLY A 117 7.55 5.19 4.77
CA GLY A 117 8.50 4.13 4.46
C GLY A 117 9.66 4.61 3.59
N ALA A 118 9.41 5.47 2.59
CA ALA A 118 10.46 6.06 1.76
C ALA A 118 11.40 6.95 2.59
N VAL A 119 10.87 7.77 3.49
CA VAL A 119 11.67 8.57 4.42
C VAL A 119 12.51 7.67 5.34
N VAL A 120 11.91 6.61 5.88
CA VAL A 120 12.62 5.63 6.72
C VAL A 120 13.70 4.91 5.93
N ALA A 121 13.39 4.42 4.72
CA ALA A 121 14.36 3.75 3.85
C ALA A 121 15.54 4.66 3.52
N GLY A 122 15.27 5.95 3.22
CA GLY A 122 16.31 6.95 2.99
C GLY A 122 17.22 7.15 4.21
N LYS A 123 16.66 7.23 5.41
CA LYS A 123 17.44 7.36 6.66
C LYS A 123 18.29 6.12 7.00
N LEU A 124 17.81 4.94 6.64
CA LEU A 124 18.52 3.67 6.86
C LEU A 124 19.58 3.41 5.79
N ALA A 125 19.55 4.15 4.70
CA ALA A 125 20.49 3.99 3.62
C ALA A 125 21.89 4.47 3.99
N LYS A 126 22.91 3.86 3.38
CA LYS A 126 24.26 4.44 3.39
C LYS A 126 24.27 5.72 2.56
N GLU A 127 25.23 6.59 2.85
CA GLU A 127 25.43 7.83 2.11
C GLU A 127 25.46 7.58 0.59
N GLY A 128 24.76 8.38 -0.18
CA GLY A 128 24.60 8.24 -1.62
C GLY A 128 23.72 7.08 -2.10
N LYS A 129 23.14 6.24 -1.22
CA LYS A 129 22.35 5.06 -1.59
C LYS A 129 20.87 5.14 -1.24
N SER A 130 20.33 6.31 -0.94
CA SER A 130 18.93 6.52 -0.60
C SER A 130 17.97 6.02 -1.69
N ALA A 131 18.22 6.35 -2.95
CA ALA A 131 17.40 5.89 -4.07
C ALA A 131 17.33 4.35 -4.15
N LYS A 132 18.46 3.66 -3.94
CA LYS A 132 18.50 2.19 -3.90
C LYS A 132 17.67 1.61 -2.74
N ALA A 133 17.72 2.23 -1.57
CA ALA A 133 16.95 1.78 -0.41
C ALA A 133 15.45 1.94 -0.63
N ILE A 134 15.02 3.07 -1.18
CA ILE A 134 13.64 3.34 -1.56
C ILE A 134 13.18 2.34 -2.64
N ALA A 135 13.99 2.12 -3.68
CA ALA A 135 13.70 1.13 -4.72
C ALA A 135 13.55 -0.29 -4.15
N THR A 136 14.33 -0.65 -3.12
CA THR A 136 14.19 -1.95 -2.42
C THR A 136 12.81 -2.08 -1.74
N MET A 137 12.28 -1.02 -1.15
CA MET A 137 10.92 -1.05 -0.59
C MET A 137 9.87 -1.23 -1.70
N PHE A 138 9.98 -0.45 -2.79
CA PHE A 138 9.04 -0.55 -3.92
C PHE A 138 9.16 -1.85 -4.71
N SER A 139 10.30 -2.56 -4.63
CA SER A 139 10.43 -3.89 -5.26
C SER A 139 9.41 -4.88 -4.70
N GLY A 140 8.96 -4.71 -3.45
CA GLY A 140 7.86 -5.50 -2.88
C GLY A 140 6.58 -5.39 -3.71
N LEU A 141 6.19 -4.16 -4.09
CA LEU A 141 5.03 -3.92 -4.97
C LEU A 141 5.19 -4.61 -6.33
N THR A 142 6.38 -4.51 -6.93
CA THR A 142 6.67 -5.16 -8.22
C THR A 142 6.57 -6.68 -8.11
N VAL A 143 7.13 -7.29 -7.06
CA VAL A 143 7.04 -8.73 -6.82
C VAL A 143 5.59 -9.15 -6.55
N ALA A 144 4.80 -8.31 -5.86
CA ALA A 144 3.37 -8.55 -5.68
C ALA A 144 2.64 -8.67 -7.03
N ASN A 145 2.91 -7.77 -7.97
CA ASN A 145 2.28 -7.79 -9.30
C ASN A 145 2.69 -9.02 -10.12
N VAL A 146 3.94 -9.45 -10.03
CA VAL A 146 4.46 -10.57 -10.83
C VAL A 146 4.07 -11.94 -10.25
N ILE A 147 4.04 -12.07 -8.94
CA ILE A 147 3.84 -13.36 -8.24
C ILE A 147 2.59 -13.32 -7.35
N GLY A 148 2.44 -12.30 -6.52
CA GLY A 148 1.38 -12.24 -5.51
C GLY A 148 -0.01 -12.18 -6.12
N VAL A 149 -0.21 -11.32 -7.12
CA VAL A 149 -1.51 -11.15 -7.79
C VAL A 149 -1.91 -12.40 -8.57
N PRO A 150 -1.08 -13.00 -9.43
CA PRO A 150 -1.43 -14.26 -10.11
C PRO A 150 -1.74 -15.40 -9.14
N LEU A 151 -0.94 -15.58 -8.08
CA LEU A 151 -1.18 -16.62 -7.09
C LEU A 151 -2.47 -16.36 -6.30
N GLY A 152 -2.70 -15.13 -5.87
CA GLY A 152 -3.92 -14.75 -5.16
C GLY A 152 -5.16 -14.92 -6.02
N THR A 153 -5.10 -14.56 -7.31
CA THR A 153 -6.16 -14.77 -8.28
C THR A 153 -6.43 -16.26 -8.49
N TYR A 154 -5.38 -17.06 -8.68
CA TYR A 154 -5.50 -18.51 -8.83
C TYR A 154 -6.21 -19.15 -7.62
N VAL A 155 -5.78 -18.81 -6.41
CA VAL A 155 -6.39 -19.32 -5.17
C VAL A 155 -7.84 -18.85 -5.04
N GLY A 156 -8.11 -17.58 -5.35
CA GLY A 156 -9.46 -17.02 -5.29
C GLY A 156 -10.45 -17.70 -6.23
N HIS A 157 -10.00 -18.03 -7.45
CA HIS A 157 -10.83 -18.77 -8.43
C HIS A 157 -11.05 -20.23 -8.07
N HIS A 158 -10.01 -20.93 -7.61
CA HIS A 158 -10.09 -22.39 -7.40
C HIS A 158 -10.74 -22.78 -6.08
N PHE A 159 -10.67 -21.93 -5.06
CA PHE A 159 -11.23 -22.22 -3.74
C PHE A 159 -12.36 -21.24 -3.40
N HIS A 160 -12.02 -20.06 -2.92
CA HIS A 160 -12.97 -19.02 -2.59
C HIS A 160 -12.27 -17.65 -2.62
N TRP A 161 -12.92 -16.65 -3.18
CA TRP A 161 -12.35 -15.30 -3.34
C TRP A 161 -11.82 -14.69 -2.03
N SER A 162 -12.47 -14.96 -0.90
CA SER A 162 -12.09 -14.45 0.42
C SER A 162 -10.71 -14.93 0.88
N ILE A 163 -10.25 -16.10 0.42
CA ILE A 163 -8.93 -16.65 0.79
C ILE A 163 -7.83 -15.72 0.30
N SER A 164 -8.01 -15.05 -0.84
CA SER A 164 -7.04 -14.06 -1.33
C SER A 164 -6.84 -12.92 -0.33
N PHE A 165 -7.90 -12.43 0.29
CA PHE A 165 -7.79 -11.41 1.35
C PHE A 165 -7.28 -11.96 2.67
N MET A 166 -7.55 -13.24 3.01
CA MET A 166 -6.93 -13.89 4.16
C MET A 166 -5.41 -13.98 4.01
N ILE A 167 -4.93 -14.34 2.82
CA ILE A 167 -3.48 -14.35 2.50
C ILE A 167 -2.89 -12.95 2.70
N VAL A 168 -3.57 -11.91 2.22
CA VAL A 168 -3.14 -10.52 2.45
C VAL A 168 -3.10 -10.19 3.94
N GLY A 169 -4.08 -10.64 4.72
CA GLY A 169 -4.09 -10.49 6.17
C GLY A 169 -2.87 -11.16 6.84
N VAL A 170 -2.54 -12.38 6.44
CA VAL A 170 -1.34 -13.09 6.92
C VAL A 170 -0.06 -12.33 6.56
N ILE A 171 0.06 -11.83 5.33
CA ILE A 171 1.20 -10.99 4.92
C ILE A 171 1.27 -9.72 5.76
N GLY A 172 0.13 -9.12 6.09
CA GLY A 172 0.05 -7.99 7.00
C GLY A 172 0.61 -8.29 8.38
N ILE A 173 0.26 -9.45 8.97
CA ILE A 173 0.82 -9.92 10.25
C ILE A 173 2.34 -10.13 10.14
N LEU A 174 2.80 -10.79 9.07
CA LEU A 174 4.23 -10.99 8.84
C LEU A 174 4.98 -9.67 8.72
N THR A 175 4.37 -8.67 8.07
CA THR A 175 4.94 -7.32 7.96
C THR A 175 5.01 -6.64 9.34
N MET A 176 3.95 -6.73 10.15
CA MET A 176 3.93 -6.17 11.50
C MET A 176 5.04 -6.78 12.36
N LEU A 177 5.18 -8.10 12.36
CA LEU A 177 6.24 -8.80 13.08
C LEU A 177 7.62 -8.40 12.57
N SER A 178 7.78 -8.31 11.25
CA SER A 178 9.05 -7.89 10.64
C SER A 178 9.42 -6.47 11.02
N ILE A 179 8.46 -5.53 11.02
CA ILE A 179 8.70 -4.14 11.45
C ILE A 179 9.04 -4.12 12.95
N TYR A 180 8.28 -4.84 13.77
CA TYR A 180 8.49 -4.85 15.22
C TYR A 180 9.89 -5.36 15.60
N PHE A 181 10.37 -6.46 14.99
CA PHE A 181 11.66 -7.07 15.34
C PHE A 181 12.86 -6.50 14.59
N TRP A 182 12.68 -5.97 13.37
CA TRP A 182 13.80 -5.59 12.51
C TRP A 182 13.95 -4.10 12.33
N MET A 183 12.92 -3.31 12.60
CA MET A 183 13.00 -1.87 12.43
C MET A 183 13.67 -1.23 13.64
N PRO A 184 14.79 -0.49 13.47
CA PRO A 184 15.39 0.25 14.55
C PRO A 184 14.50 1.43 14.97
N GLU A 185 14.68 1.91 16.18
CA GLU A 185 14.06 3.16 16.61
C GLU A 185 14.59 4.31 15.74
N ILE A 186 13.67 5.04 15.16
CA ILE A 186 13.98 6.18 14.28
C ILE A 186 13.43 7.42 14.96
N GLU A 187 14.34 8.36 15.22
CA GLU A 187 13.96 9.64 15.82
C GLU A 187 12.98 10.39 14.93
N LYS A 188 12.07 11.10 15.60
CA LYS A 188 11.15 12.01 14.93
C LYS A 188 11.93 13.04 14.14
N THR A 189 11.59 13.21 12.88
CA THR A 189 12.00 14.39 12.16
C THR A 189 11.16 15.56 12.69
N LYS A 190 11.80 16.66 13.04
CA LYS A 190 11.09 17.92 13.33
C LYS A 190 10.41 18.38 12.05
N THR A 191 9.15 17.98 11.86
CA THR A 191 8.33 18.44 10.73
C THR A 191 7.83 19.84 11.03
N LYS A 192 8.00 20.71 10.08
CA LYS A 192 7.32 21.98 10.02
C LYS A 192 5.83 21.67 9.88
N GLY A 193 4.97 22.35 10.63
CA GLY A 193 3.55 22.01 10.76
C GLY A 193 2.81 21.89 9.42
N VAL A 194 1.66 21.21 9.44
CA VAL A 194 0.80 20.91 8.28
C VAL A 194 0.58 22.12 7.36
N LYS A 195 0.51 23.33 7.90
CA LYS A 195 0.40 24.58 7.11
C LYS A 195 1.61 24.84 6.20
N GLU A 196 2.81 24.40 6.58
CA GLU A 196 4.01 24.56 5.75
C GLU A 196 4.10 23.49 4.66
N GLU A 197 3.55 22.30 4.91
CA GLU A 197 3.44 21.25 3.89
C GLU A 197 2.48 21.69 2.78
N PHE A 198 1.37 22.36 3.11
CA PHE A 198 0.47 22.94 2.11
C PHE A 198 1.10 24.10 1.29
N LYS A 199 2.15 24.75 1.79
CA LYS A 199 2.89 25.74 0.98
C LYS A 199 3.64 25.12 -0.20
N LEU A 200 3.97 23.83 -0.13
CA LEU A 200 4.60 23.11 -1.24
C LEU A 200 3.70 23.11 -2.49
N PHE A 201 2.37 23.07 -2.32
CA PHE A 201 1.42 23.17 -3.44
C PHE A 201 1.40 24.56 -4.12
N LYS A 202 2.07 25.56 -3.56
CA LYS A 202 2.27 26.86 -4.21
C LYS A 202 3.57 26.92 -5.02
N ASN A 203 4.43 25.89 -4.91
CA ASN A 203 5.66 25.81 -5.69
C ASN A 203 5.37 25.20 -7.06
N LEU A 204 5.62 25.94 -8.13
CA LEU A 204 5.39 25.53 -9.51
C LEU A 204 6.21 24.30 -9.90
N ASP A 205 7.46 24.17 -9.41
CA ASP A 205 8.30 23.01 -9.68
C ASP A 205 7.71 21.74 -9.06
N PHE A 206 7.18 21.85 -7.83
CA PHE A 206 6.51 20.75 -7.16
C PHE A 206 5.21 20.34 -7.87
N LEU A 207 4.42 21.32 -8.31
CA LEU A 207 3.23 21.05 -9.12
C LEU A 207 3.59 20.43 -10.47
N GLY A 208 4.66 20.89 -11.10
CA GLY A 208 5.18 20.31 -12.35
C GLY A 208 5.54 18.83 -12.19
N LEU A 209 6.21 18.46 -11.08
CA LEU A 209 6.53 17.06 -10.76
C LEU A 209 5.26 16.21 -10.54
N ILE A 210 4.25 16.75 -9.85
CA ILE A 210 2.97 16.06 -9.67
C ILE A 210 2.30 15.82 -11.01
N VAL A 211 2.17 16.85 -11.84
CA VAL A 211 1.55 16.74 -13.17
C VAL A 211 2.31 15.74 -14.04
N LEU A 212 3.66 15.81 -14.07
CA LEU A 212 4.49 14.88 -14.82
C LEU A 212 4.25 13.42 -14.37
N THR A 213 4.18 13.20 -13.06
CA THR A 213 3.90 11.87 -12.50
C THR A 213 2.50 11.39 -12.88
N MET A 214 1.48 12.25 -12.78
CA MET A 214 0.11 11.93 -13.16
C MET A 214 0.01 11.57 -14.64
N VAL A 215 0.57 12.39 -15.52
CA VAL A 215 0.57 12.15 -16.97
C VAL A 215 1.34 10.88 -17.31
N GLY A 216 2.53 10.67 -16.73
CA GLY A 216 3.33 9.46 -16.93
C GLY A 216 2.60 8.18 -16.51
N THR A 217 1.91 8.22 -15.38
CA THR A 217 1.11 7.09 -14.91
C THR A 217 -0.10 6.84 -15.82
N CYS A 218 -0.83 7.89 -16.22
CA CYS A 218 -1.95 7.76 -17.15
C CYS A 218 -1.52 7.17 -18.50
N LEU A 219 -0.40 7.61 -19.06
CA LEU A 219 0.13 7.09 -20.33
C LEU A 219 0.50 5.61 -20.25
N LEU A 220 1.04 5.15 -19.11
CA LEU A 220 1.34 3.73 -18.88
C LEU A 220 0.08 2.86 -18.91
N TYR A 221 -1.05 3.37 -18.36
CA TYR A 221 -2.32 2.63 -18.33
C TYR A 221 -3.15 2.74 -19.59
N THR A 222 -2.91 3.76 -20.44
CA THR A 222 -3.69 4.02 -21.65
C THR A 222 -2.94 3.66 -22.94
N SER A 223 -1.65 3.28 -22.86
CA SER A 223 -0.92 2.82 -24.03
C SER A 223 -1.54 1.51 -24.55
N PRO A 224 -1.86 1.42 -25.86
CA PRO A 224 -2.42 0.19 -26.44
C PRO A 224 -1.45 -0.97 -26.24
N SER A 225 -2.01 -2.12 -25.88
CA SER A 225 -1.23 -3.36 -25.80
C SER A 225 -0.66 -3.67 -27.19
N PRO A 226 0.60 -4.15 -27.31
CA PRO A 226 1.14 -4.59 -28.59
C PRO A 226 0.37 -5.74 -29.25
N ARG A 227 -0.73 -6.20 -28.65
CA ARG A 227 -1.60 -7.28 -29.12
C ARG A 227 -2.97 -6.79 -29.61
N ASP A 228 -3.25 -5.51 -29.52
CA ASP A 228 -4.43 -4.88 -30.13
C ASP A 228 -4.06 -4.30 -31.50
#